data_8bed199a172808810f13c57be4dcb32c
#
_entry.id   8bed199a172808810f13c57be4dcb32c
#
_cell.length_a   1.000
_cell.length_b   1.000
_cell.length_c   1.000
_cell.angle_alpha   90.00
_cell.angle_beta   90.00
_cell.angle_gamma   90.00
#
_symmetry.space_group_name_H-M   'P 1'
#
loop_
_entity.id
_entity.type
_entity.pdbx_description
1 polymer ?
#
loop_
_entity_poly.entity_id
_entity_poly.type
_entity_poly.pdbx_seq_one_letter_code
_entity_poly.pdbx_strand_id
1 'polypeptide(L)'
;ADLSAFTQGQELPPGVYRVDIYLNDTYISTRDVQFQMSQDGKQLAPCLSPEHMSAMGVNRYAVPGMERLPADTCTSLNSMIQGATFRFDVGQQRLYLTVPQLYMSNQARGYIAPEYWDNGITAALLNYDFSGNRVRDSYGGTSDYAYLNLKTGLNIGSWRLRDNTSWSYSAGKGYSQNNWQHINTWLERDIVSLRSRLTMGDSYTRGDIFDGVNFRGIQLASDDNMVPDSQRGYAPTIHGISRGTSRISIRQNGYEIYQSTLPPGPFEINDIYPAGSGGDLQVTLQEADGSVQRFNVPWSSVPVLQREGHLKYALSAGEFRSGGHQQDNPRFAEGTLKYGLPAGWTVYGGAWIAERYRAFNLGMGKNMGWLGAVSLDVTRANARLPDESRHDGQSYRFLYNKSLTETGTNIQLIGYRYSTRGYFSFADTAWKKMSGYSVLTQDGVIQIQPKYTDYYNLAYNKRGRVQVSISQQTGESSTLYLSGSHQSYWGTDRTDRQLNAGFNSSVNDISWSLNYSLSRNAWQHETDRILSFDVSIPFSHWMRSDSTSAWRNASARYSQTLEAHGQAAS
;
A
#
# COMPACT_ATOMS: atom_id res chain seq x y z
N ALA A 1 -25.68 -43.88 32.02
CA ALA A 1 -25.67 -43.08 30.78
C ALA A 1 -26.86 -43.55 29.96
N ASP A 2 -27.75 -42.65 29.61
CA ASP A 2 -28.88 -42.92 28.72
C ASP A 2 -28.35 -43.09 27.29
N LEU A 3 -28.36 -44.34 26.81
CA LEU A 3 -27.90 -44.70 25.48
C LEU A 3 -29.03 -44.73 24.44
N SER A 4 -30.23 -44.26 24.81
CA SER A 4 -31.40 -44.27 23.93
C SER A 4 -31.22 -43.45 22.65
N ALA A 5 -30.40 -42.42 22.68
CA ALA A 5 -30.05 -41.57 21.52
C ALA A 5 -29.27 -42.38 20.43
N PHE A 6 -28.40 -43.31 20.86
CA PHE A 6 -27.61 -44.12 19.92
C PHE A 6 -28.42 -45.24 19.29
N THR A 7 -29.47 -45.70 19.95
CA THR A 7 -30.35 -46.73 19.40
C THR A 7 -31.29 -46.19 18.28
N GLN A 8 -31.44 -44.89 18.18
CA GLN A 8 -32.23 -44.21 17.13
C GLN A 8 -31.36 -43.69 15.98
N GLY A 9 -30.08 -44.04 15.90
CA GLY A 9 -29.18 -43.63 14.82
C GLY A 9 -28.60 -42.24 14.95
N GLN A 10 -28.67 -41.63 16.14
CA GLN A 10 -28.03 -40.36 16.44
C GLN A 10 -26.57 -40.56 16.84
N GLU A 11 -25.69 -39.83 16.16
CA GLU A 11 -24.25 -39.93 16.43
C GLU A 11 -23.80 -39.09 17.65
N LEU A 12 -24.62 -38.11 18.09
CA LEU A 12 -24.29 -37.21 19.20
C LEU A 12 -25.49 -36.81 20.08
N PRO A 13 -25.29 -36.66 21.40
CA PRO A 13 -26.32 -36.16 22.30
C PRO A 13 -26.51 -34.64 22.15
N PRO A 14 -27.71 -34.09 22.53
CA PRO A 14 -27.90 -32.65 22.70
C PRO A 14 -26.90 -32.06 23.69
N GLY A 15 -26.40 -30.87 23.42
CA GLY A 15 -25.42 -30.20 24.26
C GLY A 15 -24.80 -28.98 23.61
N VAL A 16 -23.79 -28.44 24.25
CA VAL A 16 -23.02 -27.31 23.76
C VAL A 16 -21.80 -27.83 23.03
N TYR A 17 -21.63 -27.38 21.79
CA TYR A 17 -20.48 -27.72 20.95
C TYR A 17 -19.80 -26.45 20.46
N ARG A 18 -18.48 -26.46 20.52
CA ARG A 18 -17.68 -25.39 19.92
C ARG A 18 -17.55 -25.66 18.42
N VAL A 19 -18.07 -24.74 17.60
CA VAL A 19 -18.17 -24.93 16.16
C VAL A 19 -17.69 -23.71 15.38
N ASP A 20 -17.13 -23.99 14.20
CA ASP A 20 -16.89 -22.98 13.19
C ASP A 20 -18.19 -22.78 12.41
N ILE A 21 -18.71 -21.56 12.42
CA ILE A 21 -19.97 -21.22 11.75
C ILE A 21 -19.65 -20.68 10.36
N TYR A 22 -20.27 -21.31 9.36
CA TYR A 22 -20.25 -20.88 7.97
C TYR A 22 -21.69 -20.48 7.58
N LEU A 23 -21.83 -19.28 7.03
CA LEU A 23 -23.11 -18.79 6.51
C LEU A 23 -22.98 -18.55 5.01
N ASN A 24 -23.81 -19.21 4.21
CA ASN A 24 -23.74 -19.18 2.75
C ASN A 24 -22.28 -19.40 2.23
N ASP A 25 -21.65 -20.45 2.75
CA ASP A 25 -20.26 -20.88 2.45
C ASP A 25 -19.15 -19.91 2.90
N THR A 26 -19.49 -18.88 3.66
CA THR A 26 -18.51 -17.93 4.22
C THR A 26 -18.32 -18.16 5.72
N TYR A 27 -17.07 -18.32 6.14
CA TYR A 27 -16.73 -18.40 7.57
C TYR A 27 -17.11 -17.12 8.28
N ILE A 28 -17.82 -17.23 9.39
CA ILE A 28 -18.28 -16.10 10.20
C ILE A 28 -17.53 -16.01 11.52
N SER A 29 -17.56 -17.08 12.32
CA SER A 29 -16.94 -17.09 13.64
C SER A 29 -16.84 -18.52 14.19
N THR A 30 -15.98 -18.68 15.21
CA THR A 30 -15.90 -19.90 16.03
C THR A 30 -16.50 -19.59 17.39
N ARG A 31 -17.54 -20.32 17.78
CA ARG A 31 -18.21 -20.09 19.05
C ARG A 31 -18.87 -21.36 19.59
N ASP A 32 -19.26 -21.29 20.86
CA ASP A 32 -20.06 -22.33 21.49
C ASP A 32 -21.53 -22.17 21.08
N VAL A 33 -22.12 -23.21 20.52
CA VAL A 33 -23.51 -23.26 20.09
C VAL A 33 -24.21 -24.40 20.81
N GLN A 34 -25.38 -24.13 21.36
CA GLN A 34 -26.21 -25.16 21.94
C GLN A 34 -27.01 -25.87 20.86
N PHE A 35 -26.97 -27.20 20.86
CA PHE A 35 -27.75 -28.05 19.97
C PHE A 35 -28.84 -28.75 20.78
N GLN A 36 -30.04 -28.72 20.21
CA GLN A 36 -31.22 -29.37 20.76
C GLN A 36 -31.82 -30.31 19.71
N MET A 37 -32.62 -31.25 20.16
CA MET A 37 -33.38 -32.07 19.23
C MET A 37 -34.38 -31.21 18.47
N SER A 38 -34.44 -31.39 17.15
CA SER A 38 -35.48 -30.79 16.31
C SER A 38 -36.88 -31.20 16.77
N GLN A 39 -37.89 -30.40 16.44
CA GLN A 39 -39.29 -30.69 16.83
C GLN A 39 -39.79 -32.04 16.35
N ASP A 40 -39.27 -32.55 15.24
CA ASP A 40 -39.56 -33.85 14.69
C ASP A 40 -38.75 -35.00 15.32
N GLY A 41 -37.84 -34.66 16.27
CA GLY A 41 -37.01 -35.61 16.98
C GLY A 41 -35.97 -36.36 16.14
N LYS A 42 -35.73 -35.94 14.90
CA LYS A 42 -34.89 -36.68 13.95
C LYS A 42 -33.43 -36.22 13.86
N GLN A 43 -33.15 -34.98 14.22
CA GLN A 43 -31.82 -34.42 14.10
C GLN A 43 -31.52 -33.39 15.17
N LEU A 44 -30.23 -33.15 15.43
CA LEU A 44 -29.79 -32.05 16.25
C LEU A 44 -29.89 -30.74 15.49
N ALA A 45 -30.53 -29.75 16.08
CA ALA A 45 -30.69 -28.42 15.53
C ALA A 45 -29.93 -27.38 16.38
N PRO A 46 -29.24 -26.43 15.75
CA PRO A 46 -28.60 -25.34 16.49
C PRO A 46 -29.61 -24.39 17.09
N CYS A 47 -29.34 -23.94 18.29
CA CYS A 47 -30.08 -22.88 18.95
C CYS A 47 -29.46 -21.53 18.59
N LEU A 48 -30.14 -20.75 17.73
CA LEU A 48 -29.67 -19.45 17.27
C LEU A 48 -30.63 -18.35 17.75
N SER A 49 -30.10 -17.36 18.44
CA SER A 49 -30.91 -16.21 18.86
C SER A 49 -31.05 -15.18 17.74
N PRO A 50 -32.12 -14.35 17.76
CA PRO A 50 -32.25 -13.25 16.81
C PRO A 50 -31.05 -12.30 16.82
N GLU A 51 -30.43 -12.06 17.97
CA GLU A 51 -29.21 -11.27 18.08
C GLU A 51 -28.05 -11.92 17.35
N HIS A 52 -27.84 -13.22 17.49
CA HIS A 52 -26.80 -13.95 16.79
C HIS A 52 -27.02 -13.96 15.27
N MET A 53 -28.26 -14.15 14.84
CA MET A 53 -28.60 -14.12 13.42
C MET A 53 -28.36 -12.73 12.82
N SER A 54 -28.73 -11.67 13.53
CA SER A 54 -28.44 -10.29 13.09
C SER A 54 -26.94 -10.00 13.04
N ALA A 55 -26.17 -10.47 13.99
CA ALA A 55 -24.71 -10.35 14.01
C ALA A 55 -24.05 -11.09 12.82
N MET A 56 -24.64 -12.19 12.37
CA MET A 56 -24.20 -12.93 11.18
C MET A 56 -24.66 -12.32 9.84
N GLY A 57 -25.48 -11.28 9.87
CA GLY A 57 -25.93 -10.59 8.68
C GLY A 57 -27.36 -10.88 8.24
N VAL A 58 -28.14 -11.59 9.03
CA VAL A 58 -29.56 -11.77 8.77
C VAL A 58 -30.31 -10.47 9.08
N ASN A 59 -31.10 -9.99 8.11
CA ASN A 59 -31.91 -8.80 8.31
C ASN A 59 -33.13 -9.11 9.18
N ARG A 60 -33.07 -8.72 10.43
CA ARG A 60 -34.13 -8.95 11.42
C ARG A 60 -35.49 -8.43 10.96
N TYR A 61 -35.52 -7.34 10.21
CA TYR A 61 -36.74 -6.71 9.74
C TYR A 61 -37.31 -7.39 8.49
N ALA A 62 -36.51 -8.12 7.74
CA ALA A 62 -36.96 -8.87 6.58
C ALA A 62 -37.56 -10.24 6.93
N VAL A 63 -37.24 -10.76 8.12
CA VAL A 63 -37.77 -12.06 8.57
C VAL A 63 -39.06 -11.85 9.37
N PRO A 64 -40.20 -12.37 8.92
CA PRO A 64 -41.49 -12.19 9.60
C PRO A 64 -41.44 -12.67 11.06
N GLY A 65 -41.80 -11.80 11.98
CA GLY A 65 -41.88 -12.11 13.41
C GLY A 65 -40.62 -12.08 14.20
N MET A 66 -39.45 -11.98 13.56
CA MET A 66 -38.14 -11.95 14.26
C MET A 66 -37.93 -10.66 15.07
N GLU A 67 -38.47 -9.54 14.61
CA GLU A 67 -38.36 -8.24 15.32
C GLU A 67 -39.09 -8.22 16.67
N ARG A 68 -40.09 -9.10 16.84
CA ARG A 68 -40.95 -9.20 18.04
C ARG A 68 -40.38 -10.14 19.09
N LEU A 69 -39.37 -10.93 18.75
CA LEU A 69 -38.75 -11.87 19.68
C LEU A 69 -37.70 -11.19 20.55
N PRO A 70 -37.59 -11.60 21.85
CA PRO A 70 -36.45 -11.21 22.65
C PRO A 70 -35.13 -11.57 21.99
N ALA A 71 -34.12 -10.72 22.16
CA ALA A 71 -32.83 -10.85 21.49
C ALA A 71 -32.09 -12.17 21.76
N ASP A 72 -32.32 -12.76 22.94
CA ASP A 72 -31.67 -13.96 23.43
C ASP A 72 -32.51 -15.25 23.29
N THR A 73 -33.67 -15.18 22.65
CA THR A 73 -34.54 -16.34 22.45
C THR A 73 -33.91 -17.37 21.51
N CYS A 74 -33.85 -18.61 21.95
CA CYS A 74 -33.46 -19.73 21.12
C CYS A 74 -34.52 -19.98 20.03
N THR A 75 -34.12 -19.94 18.77
CA THR A 75 -34.98 -20.18 17.62
C THR A 75 -34.42 -21.26 16.71
N SER A 76 -35.32 -21.97 16.01
CA SER A 76 -34.94 -22.90 14.94
C SER A 76 -34.83 -22.13 13.62
N LEU A 77 -33.67 -22.22 12.95
CA LEU A 77 -33.38 -21.48 11.73
C LEU A 77 -34.43 -21.75 10.63
N ASN A 78 -34.72 -23.01 10.35
CA ASN A 78 -35.63 -23.44 9.31
C ASN A 78 -37.10 -23.18 9.60
N SER A 79 -37.52 -23.08 10.86
CA SER A 79 -38.88 -22.68 11.23
C SER A 79 -39.08 -21.17 11.21
N MET A 80 -38.01 -20.40 11.50
CA MET A 80 -38.06 -18.94 11.55
C MET A 80 -37.90 -18.29 10.18
N ILE A 81 -37.02 -18.83 9.34
CA ILE A 81 -36.68 -18.29 8.04
C ILE A 81 -37.06 -19.31 6.95
N GLN A 82 -38.04 -18.97 6.13
CA GLN A 82 -38.46 -19.82 5.04
C GLN A 82 -37.35 -20.07 4.03
N GLY A 83 -37.03 -21.34 3.77
CA GLY A 83 -35.98 -21.75 2.84
C GLY A 83 -34.56 -21.80 3.47
N ALA A 84 -34.42 -21.44 4.75
CA ALA A 84 -33.16 -21.60 5.43
C ALA A 84 -32.90 -23.07 5.82
N THR A 85 -31.68 -23.48 5.75
CA THR A 85 -31.23 -24.84 6.12
C THR A 85 -29.95 -24.78 6.96
N PHE A 86 -29.72 -25.86 7.70
CA PHE A 86 -28.47 -26.03 8.45
C PHE A 86 -27.92 -27.46 8.26
N ARG A 87 -26.62 -27.60 8.39
CA ARG A 87 -25.90 -28.89 8.39
C ARG A 87 -24.78 -28.82 9.41
N PHE A 88 -24.76 -29.78 10.32
CA PHE A 88 -23.70 -29.89 11.30
C PHE A 88 -22.72 -31.03 10.92
N ASP A 89 -21.50 -30.66 10.62
CA ASP A 89 -20.40 -31.62 10.39
C ASP A 89 -19.66 -31.86 11.70
N VAL A 90 -19.94 -32.97 12.29
CA VAL A 90 -19.39 -33.37 13.59
C VAL A 90 -17.89 -33.64 13.51
N GLY A 91 -17.43 -34.25 12.42
CA GLY A 91 -16.04 -34.63 12.25
C GLY A 91 -15.09 -33.43 12.15
N GLN A 92 -15.58 -32.35 11.56
CA GLN A 92 -14.86 -31.10 11.41
C GLN A 92 -15.27 -30.02 12.42
N GLN A 93 -16.28 -30.28 13.23
CA GLN A 93 -16.89 -29.32 14.15
C GLN A 93 -17.34 -28.04 13.44
N ARG A 94 -17.99 -28.18 12.30
CA ARG A 94 -18.46 -27.06 11.47
C ARG A 94 -19.98 -27.05 11.36
N LEU A 95 -20.55 -25.89 11.57
CA LEU A 95 -21.97 -25.61 11.37
C LEU A 95 -22.14 -24.79 10.08
N TYR A 96 -22.77 -25.39 9.10
CA TYR A 96 -23.10 -24.73 7.84
C TYR A 96 -24.54 -24.26 7.86
N LEU A 97 -24.72 -22.96 7.69
CA LEU A 97 -26.02 -22.31 7.62
C LEU A 97 -26.24 -21.77 6.20
N THR A 98 -27.43 -21.99 5.68
CA THR A 98 -27.86 -21.40 4.39
C THR A 98 -29.09 -20.56 4.64
N VAL A 99 -29.02 -19.27 4.32
CA VAL A 99 -30.12 -18.33 4.43
C VAL A 99 -30.36 -17.68 3.06
N PRO A 100 -31.61 -17.68 2.54
CA PRO A 100 -31.90 -17.01 1.28
C PRO A 100 -31.51 -15.53 1.32
N GLN A 101 -30.99 -15.05 0.20
CA GLN A 101 -30.45 -13.68 0.10
C GLN A 101 -31.49 -12.59 0.41
N LEU A 102 -32.78 -12.88 0.16
CA LEU A 102 -33.88 -12.00 0.50
C LEU A 102 -33.90 -11.59 1.98
N TYR A 103 -33.45 -12.49 2.87
CA TYR A 103 -33.44 -12.29 4.31
C TYR A 103 -32.08 -11.84 4.85
N MET A 104 -31.08 -11.68 3.98
CA MET A 104 -29.77 -11.19 4.35
C MET A 104 -29.72 -9.67 4.28
N SER A 105 -29.05 -9.06 5.25
CA SER A 105 -28.65 -7.66 5.10
C SER A 105 -27.58 -7.57 4.01
N ASN A 106 -27.56 -6.43 3.32
CA ASN A 106 -26.57 -6.18 2.27
C ASN A 106 -25.19 -5.99 2.92
N GLN A 107 -24.58 -7.08 3.35
CA GLN A 107 -23.23 -7.05 3.94
C GLN A 107 -22.19 -7.42 2.91
N ALA A 108 -21.07 -6.69 2.94
CA ALA A 108 -19.96 -6.97 2.08
C ALA A 108 -19.29 -8.31 2.45
N ARG A 109 -18.73 -8.97 1.46
CA ARG A 109 -17.98 -10.22 1.63
C ARG A 109 -16.80 -10.02 2.59
N GLY A 110 -16.65 -10.90 3.56
CA GLY A 110 -15.59 -10.81 4.58
C GLY A 110 -15.95 -9.91 5.77
N TYR A 111 -17.21 -9.53 5.92
CA TYR A 111 -17.64 -8.76 7.09
C TYR A 111 -17.52 -9.59 8.38
N ILE A 112 -16.89 -8.97 9.38
CA ILE A 112 -16.80 -9.49 10.74
C ILE A 112 -17.43 -8.46 11.68
N ALA A 113 -18.42 -8.89 12.46
CA ALA A 113 -19.09 -8.01 13.42
C ALA A 113 -18.11 -7.47 14.48
N PRO A 114 -18.24 -6.20 14.91
CA PRO A 114 -17.31 -5.58 15.86
C PRO A 114 -17.21 -6.29 17.21
N GLU A 115 -18.24 -7.02 17.62
CA GLU A 115 -18.25 -7.79 18.87
C GLU A 115 -17.19 -8.91 18.89
N TYR A 116 -16.73 -9.35 17.72
CA TYR A 116 -15.67 -10.35 17.57
C TYR A 116 -14.27 -9.74 17.42
N TRP A 117 -14.17 -8.43 17.43
CA TRP A 117 -12.88 -7.76 17.32
C TRP A 117 -12.15 -7.79 18.65
N ASP A 118 -10.88 -8.14 18.61
CA ASP A 118 -10.03 -8.31 19.77
C ASP A 118 -8.90 -7.27 19.76
N ASN A 119 -8.64 -6.64 20.91
CA ASN A 119 -7.51 -5.73 21.07
C ASN A 119 -6.16 -6.46 21.16
N GLY A 120 -6.16 -7.76 21.25
CA GLY A 120 -4.94 -8.55 21.43
C GLY A 120 -4.40 -8.49 22.86
N ILE A 121 -3.21 -9.00 23.03
CA ILE A 121 -2.54 -9.08 24.34
C ILE A 121 -1.64 -7.85 24.58
N THR A 122 -1.37 -7.56 25.84
CA THR A 122 -0.29 -6.65 26.21
C THR A 122 1.05 -7.27 25.78
N ALA A 123 1.80 -6.57 24.95
CA ALA A 123 3.04 -7.09 24.37
C ALA A 123 4.03 -5.96 24.05
N ALA A 124 5.30 -6.29 24.15
CA ALA A 124 6.39 -5.51 23.60
C ALA A 124 6.88 -6.19 22.32
N LEU A 125 7.08 -5.42 21.26
CA LEU A 125 7.43 -5.89 19.93
C LEU A 125 8.76 -5.30 19.50
N LEU A 126 9.61 -6.12 18.91
CA LEU A 126 10.83 -5.68 18.25
C LEU A 126 10.98 -6.42 16.93
N ASN A 127 10.92 -5.68 15.83
CA ASN A 127 11.30 -6.15 14.52
C ASN A 127 12.59 -5.46 14.10
N TYR A 128 13.51 -6.22 13.57
CA TYR A 128 14.76 -5.69 13.07
C TYR A 128 15.08 -6.24 11.69
N ASP A 129 15.71 -5.42 10.89
CA ASP A 129 16.19 -5.79 9.57
C ASP A 129 17.62 -5.25 9.43
N PHE A 130 18.56 -6.15 9.22
CA PHE A 130 19.98 -5.83 9.10
C PHE A 130 20.50 -6.30 7.75
N SER A 131 21.20 -5.41 7.06
CA SER A 131 21.93 -5.74 5.85
C SER A 131 23.30 -5.07 5.85
N GLY A 132 24.25 -5.71 5.19
CA GLY A 132 25.58 -5.16 5.08
C GLY A 132 26.34 -5.78 3.92
N ASN A 133 27.32 -5.05 3.40
CA ASN A 133 28.23 -5.57 2.41
C ASN A 133 29.65 -4.98 2.57
N ARG A 134 30.60 -5.71 2.05
CA ARG A 134 31.98 -5.26 1.88
C ARG A 134 32.36 -5.36 0.42
N VAL A 135 32.76 -4.26 -0.16
CA VAL A 135 33.21 -4.18 -1.54
C VAL A 135 34.71 -3.96 -1.57
N ARG A 136 35.42 -4.78 -2.35
CA ARG A 136 36.84 -4.60 -2.65
C ARG A 136 36.98 -4.23 -4.12
N ASP A 137 37.68 -3.14 -4.37
CA ASP A 137 38.04 -2.78 -5.74
C ASP A 137 39.34 -3.50 -6.19
N SER A 138 39.57 -3.51 -7.50
CA SER A 138 40.76 -4.12 -8.09
C SER A 138 42.08 -3.43 -7.69
N TYR A 139 42.02 -2.25 -7.10
CA TYR A 139 43.18 -1.46 -6.64
C TYR A 139 43.43 -1.61 -5.14
N GLY A 140 42.75 -2.56 -4.48
CA GLY A 140 42.92 -2.83 -3.05
C GLY A 140 42.17 -1.91 -2.11
N GLY A 141 41.29 -1.07 -2.62
CA GLY A 141 40.33 -0.29 -1.83
C GLY A 141 39.25 -1.19 -1.23
N THR A 142 38.85 -0.91 -0.01
CA THR A 142 37.76 -1.62 0.65
C THR A 142 36.72 -0.60 1.13
N SER A 143 35.44 -0.85 0.83
CA SER A 143 34.32 -0.06 1.33
C SER A 143 33.35 -0.97 2.06
N ASP A 144 32.94 -0.56 3.25
CA ASP A 144 32.00 -1.27 4.11
C ASP A 144 30.70 -0.47 4.20
N TYR A 145 29.58 -1.14 4.10
CA TYR A 145 28.24 -0.58 4.27
C TYR A 145 27.43 -1.47 5.18
N ALA A 146 26.66 -0.87 6.07
CA ALA A 146 25.70 -1.57 6.91
C ALA A 146 24.45 -0.72 7.12
N TYR A 147 23.31 -1.38 7.25
CA TYR A 147 22.04 -0.74 7.53
C TYR A 147 21.23 -1.60 8.51
N LEU A 148 20.67 -0.96 9.52
CA LEU A 148 19.81 -1.58 10.51
C LEU A 148 18.53 -0.77 10.61
N ASN A 149 17.38 -1.41 10.40
CA ASN A 149 16.08 -0.81 10.68
C ASN A 149 15.47 -1.48 11.91
N LEU A 150 15.09 -0.68 12.89
CA LEU A 150 14.44 -1.11 14.12
C LEU A 150 13.02 -0.60 14.16
N LYS A 151 12.06 -1.51 14.26
CA LYS A 151 10.65 -1.22 14.50
C LYS A 151 10.26 -1.79 15.84
N THR A 152 10.04 -0.91 16.80
CA THR A 152 9.65 -1.26 18.16
C THR A 152 8.20 -0.92 18.41
N GLY A 153 7.56 -1.65 19.32
CA GLY A 153 6.18 -1.44 19.65
C GLY A 153 5.84 -1.88 21.05
N LEU A 154 4.81 -1.25 21.61
CA LEU A 154 4.22 -1.59 22.90
C LEU A 154 2.70 -1.55 22.76
N ASN A 155 2.04 -2.66 23.09
CA ASN A 155 0.59 -2.77 23.11
C ASN A 155 0.10 -2.84 24.54
N ILE A 156 -0.78 -1.92 24.92
CA ILE A 156 -1.44 -1.89 26.23
C ILE A 156 -2.91 -1.59 26.02
N GLY A 157 -3.77 -2.56 26.26
CA GLY A 157 -5.20 -2.43 26.00
C GLY A 157 -5.49 -2.08 24.56
N SER A 158 -6.23 -1.00 24.32
CA SER A 158 -6.52 -0.51 22.95
C SER A 158 -5.41 0.36 22.36
N TRP A 159 -4.40 0.70 23.13
CA TRP A 159 -3.33 1.60 22.72
C TRP A 159 -2.15 0.85 22.10
N ARG A 160 -1.59 1.44 21.05
CA ARG A 160 -0.44 0.93 20.30
C ARG A 160 0.59 2.04 20.18
N LEU A 161 1.73 1.88 20.85
CA LEU A 161 2.90 2.75 20.68
C LEU A 161 3.83 2.10 19.66
N ARG A 162 4.29 2.88 18.69
CA ARG A 162 5.19 2.42 17.62
C ARG A 162 6.33 3.39 17.44
N ASP A 163 7.51 2.85 17.15
CA ASP A 163 8.70 3.61 16.80
C ASP A 163 9.43 2.94 15.63
N ASN A 164 9.92 3.75 14.72
CA ASN A 164 10.74 3.32 13.60
C ASN A 164 12.02 4.16 13.57
N THR A 165 13.16 3.50 13.73
CA THR A 165 14.49 4.12 13.75
C THR A 165 15.43 3.32 12.87
N SER A 166 16.29 4.00 12.12
CA SER A 166 17.28 3.36 11.27
C SER A 166 18.69 3.77 11.67
N TRP A 167 19.63 2.87 11.44
CA TRP A 167 21.05 3.12 11.56
C TRP A 167 21.74 2.77 10.25
N SER A 168 22.60 3.66 9.77
CA SER A 168 23.41 3.43 8.58
C SER A 168 24.88 3.66 8.90
N TYR A 169 25.71 2.82 8.32
CA TYR A 169 27.16 2.87 8.44
C TYR A 169 27.79 2.78 7.07
N SER A 170 28.76 3.65 6.81
CA SER A 170 29.60 3.56 5.63
C SER A 170 31.04 3.89 5.98
N ALA A 171 31.97 3.09 5.50
CA ALA A 171 33.39 3.30 5.69
C ALA A 171 34.15 2.95 4.41
N GLY A 172 35.22 3.69 4.15
CA GLY A 172 36.09 3.49 3.02
C GLY A 172 37.48 4.06 3.32
N LYS A 173 38.30 4.18 2.28
CA LYS A 173 39.65 4.71 2.42
C LYS A 173 39.60 6.17 2.87
N GLY A 174 39.97 6.37 4.16
CA GLY A 174 40.06 7.71 4.75
C GLY A 174 38.77 8.30 5.29
N TYR A 175 37.66 7.57 5.28
CA TYR A 175 36.43 8.04 5.90
C TYR A 175 35.69 6.92 6.63
N SER A 176 34.95 7.32 7.66
CA SER A 176 33.98 6.47 8.38
C SER A 176 32.82 7.34 8.80
N GLN A 177 31.61 6.93 8.48
CA GLN A 177 30.39 7.66 8.80
C GLN A 177 29.38 6.72 9.44
N ASN A 178 28.79 7.19 10.53
CA ASN A 178 27.80 6.48 11.32
C ASN A 178 26.63 7.43 11.58
N ASN A 179 25.42 7.02 11.23
CA ASN A 179 24.24 7.86 11.35
C ASN A 179 23.05 7.11 11.90
N TRP A 180 22.50 7.60 13.01
CA TRP A 180 21.18 7.19 13.52
C TRP A 180 20.13 8.19 13.03
N GLN A 181 19.08 7.68 12.43
CA GLN A 181 17.95 8.48 11.96
C GLN A 181 16.67 7.99 12.61
N HIS A 182 16.02 8.86 13.36
CA HIS A 182 14.67 8.65 13.85
C HIS A 182 13.69 8.95 12.74
N ILE A 183 12.90 7.95 12.34
CA ILE A 183 11.94 8.10 11.24
C ILE A 183 10.61 8.61 11.80
N ASN A 184 9.96 7.85 12.68
CA ASN A 184 8.70 8.25 13.29
C ASN A 184 8.41 7.51 14.61
N THR A 185 7.66 8.18 15.47
CA THR A 185 7.09 7.62 16.70
C THR A 185 5.65 8.07 16.82
N TRP A 186 4.73 7.15 17.03
CA TRP A 186 3.31 7.47 17.17
C TRP A 186 2.61 6.56 18.15
N LEU A 187 1.52 7.08 18.69
CA LEU A 187 0.55 6.38 19.52
C LEU A 187 -0.76 6.30 18.75
N GLU A 188 -1.32 5.11 18.60
CA GLU A 188 -2.57 4.91 17.87
C GLU A 188 -3.57 4.12 18.69
N ARG A 189 -4.84 4.35 18.41
CA ARG A 189 -5.96 3.64 18.96
C ARG A 189 -7.06 3.51 17.93
N ASP A 190 -7.68 2.33 17.87
CA ASP A 190 -8.86 2.10 17.05
C ASP A 190 -10.11 2.60 17.77
N ILE A 191 -10.92 3.40 17.06
CA ILE A 191 -12.23 3.85 17.53
C ILE A 191 -13.28 3.09 16.73
N VAL A 192 -13.70 1.96 17.27
CA VAL A 192 -14.56 0.99 16.60
C VAL A 192 -15.90 1.58 16.19
N SER A 193 -16.50 2.41 17.04
CA SER A 193 -17.79 3.07 16.77
C SER A 193 -17.78 3.96 15.53
N LEU A 194 -16.63 4.55 15.21
CA LEU A 194 -16.41 5.41 14.04
C LEU A 194 -15.73 4.69 12.88
N ARG A 195 -15.39 3.41 13.02
CA ARG A 195 -14.58 2.68 12.02
C ARG A 195 -13.31 3.44 11.65
N SER A 196 -12.69 4.04 12.64
CA SER A 196 -11.61 5.00 12.44
C SER A 196 -10.46 4.73 13.38
N ARG A 197 -9.30 5.28 13.03
CA ARG A 197 -8.10 5.23 13.86
C ARG A 197 -7.71 6.63 14.28
N LEU A 198 -7.48 6.80 15.58
CA LEU A 198 -6.89 7.99 16.15
C LEU A 198 -5.38 7.78 16.25
N THR A 199 -4.60 8.68 15.67
CA THR A 199 -3.13 8.66 15.70
C THR A 199 -2.63 9.96 16.29
N MET A 200 -1.70 9.87 17.23
CA MET A 200 -1.03 11.01 17.87
C MET A 200 0.48 10.85 17.76
N GLY A 201 1.16 11.91 17.39
CA GLY A 201 2.61 11.92 17.17
C GLY A 201 2.97 12.03 15.69
N ASP A 202 3.98 11.30 15.26
CA ASP A 202 4.42 11.31 13.87
C ASP A 202 3.48 10.51 13.00
N SER A 203 2.90 11.12 12.00
CA SER A 203 1.96 10.52 11.09
C SER A 203 2.09 11.13 9.71
N TYR A 204 1.17 10.79 8.83
CA TYR A 204 1.11 11.31 7.48
C TYR A 204 -0.33 11.53 7.04
N THR A 205 -0.55 12.55 6.22
CA THR A 205 -1.85 12.81 5.63
C THR A 205 -2.16 11.79 4.54
N ARG A 206 -3.44 11.53 4.29
CA ARG A 206 -3.85 10.68 3.16
C ARG A 206 -3.52 11.39 1.85
N GLY A 207 -2.80 10.70 0.96
CA GLY A 207 -2.34 11.25 -0.31
C GLY A 207 -3.28 11.01 -1.48
N ASP A 208 -4.52 10.65 -1.22
CA ASP A 208 -5.50 10.26 -2.23
C ASP A 208 -6.29 11.44 -2.80
N ILE A 209 -6.38 12.54 -2.10
CA ILE A 209 -7.03 13.79 -2.55
C ILE A 209 -6.01 14.91 -2.72
N PHE A 210 -5.35 15.32 -1.63
CA PHE A 210 -4.21 16.22 -1.67
C PHE A 210 -2.90 15.44 -1.74
N ASP A 211 -1.84 16.09 -2.17
CA ASP A 211 -0.50 15.54 -2.02
C ASP A 211 -0.20 15.29 -0.54
N GLY A 212 0.19 14.06 -0.22
CA GLY A 212 0.45 13.67 1.16
C GLY A 212 1.71 14.32 1.73
N VAL A 213 1.65 14.64 3.01
CA VAL A 213 2.80 15.15 3.76
C VAL A 213 2.96 14.39 5.07
N ASN A 214 4.19 14.34 5.56
CA ASN A 214 4.46 13.89 6.92
C ASN A 214 4.25 15.04 7.89
N PHE A 215 3.74 14.74 9.06
CA PHE A 215 3.49 15.74 10.09
C PHE A 215 3.60 15.14 11.50
N ARG A 216 3.69 16.00 12.46
CA ARG A 216 3.59 15.66 13.89
C ARG A 216 2.37 16.37 14.47
N GLY A 217 1.43 15.59 14.96
CA GLY A 217 0.17 16.12 15.49
C GLY A 217 -0.85 15.04 15.75
N ILE A 218 -2.10 15.33 15.41
CA ILE A 218 -3.25 14.45 15.64
C ILE A 218 -3.94 14.16 14.30
N GLN A 219 -4.34 12.91 14.14
CA GLN A 219 -5.12 12.47 12.98
C GLN A 219 -6.24 11.54 13.44
N LEU A 220 -7.44 11.78 12.91
CA LEU A 220 -8.58 10.87 12.98
C LEU A 220 -8.98 10.53 11.55
N ALA A 221 -8.86 9.28 11.18
CA ALA A 221 -9.13 8.85 9.80
C ALA A 221 -9.85 7.51 9.77
N SER A 222 -10.74 7.34 8.81
CA SER A 222 -11.36 6.05 8.53
C SER A 222 -10.29 5.00 8.22
N ASP A 223 -10.43 3.81 8.79
CA ASP A 223 -9.49 2.72 8.61
C ASP A 223 -10.09 1.64 7.70
N ASP A 224 -9.48 1.45 6.55
CA ASP A 224 -9.91 0.44 5.56
C ASP A 224 -9.76 -1.00 6.09
N ASN A 225 -8.89 -1.22 7.08
CA ASN A 225 -8.77 -2.53 7.72
C ASN A 225 -10.00 -2.91 8.56
N MET A 226 -10.81 -1.93 8.95
CA MET A 226 -12.08 -2.13 9.63
C MET A 226 -13.26 -2.35 8.69
N VAL A 227 -13.00 -2.36 7.39
CA VAL A 227 -13.97 -2.68 6.36
C VAL A 227 -13.65 -4.03 5.71
N PRO A 228 -14.65 -4.72 5.14
CA PRO A 228 -14.45 -6.01 4.50
C PRO A 228 -13.46 -5.99 3.33
N ASP A 229 -12.84 -7.13 3.07
CA ASP A 229 -11.78 -7.28 2.06
C ASP A 229 -12.14 -6.77 0.67
N SER A 230 -13.40 -6.87 0.26
CA SER A 230 -13.88 -6.39 -1.03
C SER A 230 -13.84 -4.86 -1.20
N GLN A 231 -13.48 -4.13 -0.15
CA GLN A 231 -13.49 -2.66 -0.10
C GLN A 231 -12.10 -2.03 0.07
N ARG A 232 -11.03 -2.85 0.08
CA ARG A 232 -9.66 -2.38 0.33
C ARG A 232 -8.93 -1.89 -0.91
N GLY A 233 -7.97 -1.01 -0.73
CA GLY A 233 -7.22 -0.33 -1.78
C GLY A 233 -5.74 -0.73 -1.92
N TYR A 234 -5.04 -0.09 -2.79
CA TYR A 234 -3.80 -0.38 -3.50
C TYR A 234 -2.52 0.21 -2.85
N ALA A 235 -1.36 -0.44 -3.08
CA ALA A 235 -0.02 0.08 -2.78
C ALA A 235 0.93 -0.09 -3.99
N PRO A 236 1.84 0.87 -4.28
CA PRO A 236 2.75 0.77 -5.42
C PRO A 236 3.86 -0.24 -5.20
N THR A 237 4.27 -0.90 -6.27
CA THR A 237 5.42 -1.80 -6.33
C THR A 237 6.54 -1.14 -7.14
N ILE A 238 7.79 -1.24 -6.68
CA ILE A 238 8.95 -0.73 -7.41
C ILE A 238 9.55 -1.84 -8.25
N HIS A 239 9.64 -1.59 -9.54
CA HIS A 239 10.32 -2.44 -10.51
C HIS A 239 11.60 -1.76 -11.01
N GLY A 240 12.62 -2.54 -11.28
CA GLY A 240 13.85 -2.06 -11.88
C GLY A 240 14.78 -3.21 -12.25
N ILE A 241 15.93 -2.86 -12.76
CA ILE A 241 16.98 -3.80 -13.15
C ILE A 241 18.30 -3.37 -12.51
N SER A 242 18.88 -4.27 -11.71
CA SER A 242 20.23 -4.09 -11.18
C SER A 242 21.25 -4.63 -12.18
N ARG A 243 22.23 -3.82 -12.55
CA ARG A 243 23.25 -4.17 -13.54
C ARG A 243 24.23 -5.22 -13.01
N GLY A 244 24.59 -5.09 -11.76
CA GLY A 244 25.44 -6.00 -11.03
C GLY A 244 24.94 -6.12 -9.60
N THR A 245 25.76 -6.57 -8.67
CA THR A 245 25.44 -6.45 -7.25
C THR A 245 25.41 -4.97 -6.89
N SER A 246 24.27 -4.47 -6.47
CA SER A 246 24.05 -3.05 -6.19
C SER A 246 23.41 -2.84 -4.82
N ARG A 247 23.64 -1.66 -4.28
CA ARG A 247 22.93 -1.17 -3.10
C ARG A 247 21.78 -0.30 -3.54
N ILE A 248 20.56 -0.71 -3.20
CA ILE A 248 19.38 0.12 -3.39
C ILE A 248 19.10 0.94 -2.15
N SER A 249 18.84 2.23 -2.33
CA SER A 249 18.38 3.14 -1.31
C SER A 249 17.11 3.83 -1.81
N ILE A 250 16.05 3.81 -1.01
CA ILE A 250 14.77 4.43 -1.33
C ILE A 250 14.49 5.50 -0.30
N ARG A 251 14.28 6.72 -0.78
CA ARG A 251 13.94 7.87 0.05
C ARG A 251 12.54 8.36 -0.29
N GLN A 252 11.82 8.79 0.74
CA GLN A 252 10.53 9.44 0.63
C GLN A 252 10.48 10.61 1.60
N ASN A 253 10.12 11.79 1.10
CA ASN A 253 10.02 13.02 1.92
C ASN A 253 11.31 13.32 2.73
N GLY A 254 12.48 13.01 2.17
CA GLY A 254 13.78 13.22 2.80
C GLY A 254 14.23 12.10 3.75
N TYR A 255 13.40 11.10 4.03
CA TYR A 255 13.75 9.94 4.85
C TYR A 255 14.20 8.76 4.01
N GLU A 256 15.27 8.09 4.41
CA GLU A 256 15.65 6.80 3.84
C GLU A 256 14.79 5.70 4.48
N ILE A 257 13.82 5.19 3.71
CA ILE A 257 12.82 4.23 4.20
C ILE A 257 13.16 2.78 3.89
N TYR A 258 14.07 2.56 2.98
CA TYR A 258 14.51 1.22 2.58
C TYR A 258 15.94 1.24 2.08
N GLN A 259 16.74 0.26 2.47
CA GLN A 259 18.06 -0.02 1.93
C GLN A 259 18.31 -1.52 1.91
N SER A 260 18.83 -2.02 0.81
CA SER A 260 19.18 -3.43 0.67
C SER A 260 20.27 -3.61 -0.37
N THR A 261 20.87 -4.78 -0.38
CA THR A 261 21.80 -5.22 -1.44
C THR A 261 21.02 -6.11 -2.40
N LEU A 262 21.08 -5.78 -3.68
CA LEU A 262 20.39 -6.52 -4.74
C LEU A 262 21.37 -7.32 -5.58
N PRO A 263 21.03 -8.57 -5.94
CA PRO A 263 21.78 -9.32 -6.94
C PRO A 263 21.56 -8.73 -8.33
N PRO A 264 22.42 -9.07 -9.31
CA PRO A 264 22.20 -8.68 -10.69
C PRO A 264 20.86 -9.17 -11.25
N GLY A 265 20.23 -8.37 -12.09
CA GLY A 265 18.99 -8.70 -12.79
C GLY A 265 17.79 -7.88 -12.36
N PRO A 266 16.60 -8.19 -12.88
CA PRO A 266 15.38 -7.50 -12.55
C PRO A 266 15.00 -7.70 -11.07
N PHE A 267 14.44 -6.66 -10.46
CA PHE A 267 13.96 -6.70 -9.09
C PHE A 267 12.55 -6.11 -8.97
N GLU A 268 11.83 -6.58 -7.96
CA GLU A 268 10.52 -6.11 -7.55
C GLU A 268 10.53 -5.90 -6.04
N ILE A 269 10.18 -4.69 -5.59
CA ILE A 269 10.08 -4.36 -4.17
C ILE A 269 8.66 -3.95 -3.87
N ASN A 270 7.99 -4.75 -3.04
CA ASN A 270 6.58 -4.59 -2.66
C ASN A 270 6.35 -4.50 -1.14
N ASP A 271 7.41 -4.50 -0.35
CA ASP A 271 7.38 -4.54 1.12
C ASP A 271 7.89 -3.24 1.76
N ILE A 272 7.76 -2.12 1.07
CA ILE A 272 8.20 -0.83 1.57
C ILE A 272 7.23 -0.31 2.62
N TYR A 273 7.79 0.12 3.74
CA TYR A 273 7.06 0.89 4.75
C TYR A 273 7.21 2.37 4.45
N PRO A 274 6.17 3.04 3.95
CA PRO A 274 6.28 4.45 3.60
C PRO A 274 6.50 5.30 4.85
N ALA A 275 7.33 6.32 4.72
CA ALA A 275 7.48 7.36 5.75
C ALA A 275 6.33 8.39 5.69
N GLY A 276 5.46 8.27 4.70
CA GLY A 276 4.32 9.15 4.49
C GLY A 276 3.27 8.52 3.58
N SER A 277 2.17 9.21 3.38
CA SER A 277 1.02 8.76 2.59
C SER A 277 1.17 8.98 1.09
N GLY A 278 2.24 9.54 0.66
CA GLY A 278 2.45 9.90 -0.73
C GLY A 278 3.73 10.68 -0.89
N GLY A 279 3.94 11.16 -2.07
CA GLY A 279 5.21 11.73 -2.50
C GLY A 279 6.03 10.71 -3.27
N ASP A 280 6.82 11.21 -4.17
CA ASP A 280 7.63 10.35 -5.03
C ASP A 280 8.65 9.57 -4.20
N LEU A 281 8.81 8.31 -4.54
CA LEU A 281 9.88 7.48 -4.01
C LEU A 281 11.13 7.72 -4.84
N GLN A 282 12.18 8.23 -4.21
CA GLN A 282 13.47 8.45 -4.85
C GLN A 282 14.31 7.19 -4.72
N VAL A 283 14.48 6.47 -5.82
CA VAL A 283 15.24 5.22 -5.87
C VAL A 283 16.64 5.51 -6.36
N THR A 284 17.63 5.05 -5.61
CA THR A 284 19.04 5.13 -5.97
C THR A 284 19.65 3.74 -5.93
N LEU A 285 20.22 3.31 -7.04
CA LEU A 285 21.01 2.08 -7.15
C LEU A 285 22.48 2.48 -7.29
N GLN A 286 23.29 2.07 -6.33
CA GLN A 286 24.74 2.27 -6.38
C GLN A 286 25.42 0.94 -6.66
N GLU A 287 26.07 0.86 -7.81
CA GLU A 287 26.79 -0.31 -8.24
C GLU A 287 28.16 -0.43 -7.56
N ALA A 288 28.75 -1.62 -7.61
CA ALA A 288 30.08 -1.87 -7.04
C ALA A 288 31.19 -1.05 -7.72
N ASP A 289 31.04 -0.67 -8.99
CA ASP A 289 31.98 0.18 -9.75
C ASP A 289 31.82 1.69 -9.44
N GLY A 290 30.86 2.06 -8.59
CA GLY A 290 30.55 3.44 -8.22
C GLY A 290 29.55 4.13 -9.15
N SER A 291 29.10 3.49 -10.24
CA SER A 291 28.03 4.02 -11.07
C SER A 291 26.71 4.07 -10.30
N VAL A 292 25.90 5.08 -10.60
CA VAL A 292 24.65 5.35 -9.88
C VAL A 292 23.52 5.47 -10.87
N GLN A 293 22.45 4.71 -10.64
CA GLN A 293 21.18 4.82 -11.34
C GLN A 293 20.16 5.45 -10.40
N ARG A 294 19.50 6.52 -10.84
CA ARG A 294 18.47 7.23 -10.05
C ARG A 294 17.19 7.36 -10.86
N PHE A 295 16.08 7.08 -10.19
CA PHE A 295 14.75 7.30 -10.76
C PHE A 295 13.73 7.55 -9.66
N ASN A 296 12.65 8.21 -10.03
CA ASN A 296 11.53 8.49 -9.14
C ASN A 296 10.37 7.55 -9.50
N VAL A 297 9.81 6.93 -8.47
CA VAL A 297 8.58 6.15 -8.59
C VAL A 297 7.44 6.96 -7.99
N PRO A 298 6.47 7.41 -8.79
CA PRO A 298 5.36 8.16 -8.25
C PRO A 298 4.51 7.30 -7.33
N TRP A 299 4.16 7.86 -6.19
CA TRP A 299 3.12 7.30 -5.36
C TRP A 299 1.79 7.91 -5.78
N SER A 300 0.95 7.16 -6.46
CA SER A 300 -0.39 7.61 -6.76
C SER A 300 -1.43 6.64 -6.24
N SER A 301 -2.56 7.21 -5.85
CA SER A 301 -3.73 6.46 -5.45
C SER A 301 -4.47 5.92 -6.68
N VAL A 302 -5.14 4.79 -6.52
CA VAL A 302 -6.16 4.33 -7.45
C VAL A 302 -7.35 5.29 -7.47
N PRO A 303 -8.23 5.21 -8.47
CA PRO A 303 -9.45 6.01 -8.47
C PRO A 303 -10.18 6.00 -7.15
N VAL A 304 -10.62 7.16 -6.73
CA VAL A 304 -11.25 7.38 -5.43
C VAL A 304 -12.70 6.97 -5.52
N LEU A 305 -13.01 5.78 -5.06
CA LEU A 305 -14.37 5.23 -5.08
C LEU A 305 -14.75 4.71 -3.71
N GLN A 306 -16.05 4.90 -3.40
CA GLN A 306 -16.69 4.35 -2.21
C GLN A 306 -17.98 3.63 -2.59
N ARG A 307 -18.37 2.63 -1.81
CA ARG A 307 -19.68 2.01 -1.95
C ARG A 307 -20.79 2.97 -1.57
N GLU A 308 -21.97 2.75 -2.11
CA GLU A 308 -23.18 3.49 -1.78
C GLU A 308 -23.39 3.58 -0.26
N GLY A 309 -23.57 4.79 0.24
CA GLY A 309 -23.79 5.07 1.64
C GLY A 309 -22.56 5.05 2.53
N HIS A 310 -21.39 4.70 2.00
CA HIS A 310 -20.13 4.72 2.76
C HIS A 310 -19.49 6.10 2.76
N LEU A 311 -19.19 6.58 3.96
CA LEU A 311 -18.40 7.78 4.18
C LEU A 311 -17.00 7.41 4.64
N LYS A 312 -16.01 7.86 3.89
CA LYS A 312 -14.61 7.79 4.29
C LYS A 312 -14.08 9.21 4.51
N TYR A 313 -13.44 9.44 5.64
CA TYR A 313 -12.95 10.75 6.00
C TYR A 313 -11.55 10.66 6.61
N ALA A 314 -10.85 11.78 6.58
CA ALA A 314 -9.59 11.98 7.30
C ALA A 314 -9.51 13.43 7.77
N LEU A 315 -9.17 13.61 9.04
CA LEU A 315 -8.92 14.91 9.66
C LEU A 315 -7.52 14.87 10.25
N SER A 316 -6.69 15.83 9.87
CA SER A 316 -5.30 15.91 10.34
C SER A 316 -4.98 17.34 10.74
N ALA A 317 -4.27 17.52 11.83
CA ALA A 317 -3.77 18.80 12.29
C ALA A 317 -2.44 18.64 12.99
N GLY A 318 -1.51 19.53 12.71
CA GLY A 318 -0.18 19.49 13.30
C GLY A 318 0.81 20.36 12.55
N GLU A 319 2.06 20.01 12.66
CA GLU A 319 3.15 20.70 11.97
C GLU A 319 3.81 19.81 10.93
N PHE A 320 4.11 20.38 9.78
CA PHE A 320 4.83 19.71 8.70
C PHE A 320 6.17 19.20 9.19
N ARG A 321 6.54 18.01 8.72
CA ARG A 321 7.76 17.33 9.12
C ARG A 321 8.48 16.79 7.89
N SER A 322 9.78 17.07 7.79
CA SER A 322 10.65 16.52 6.74
C SER A 322 11.92 15.98 7.35
N GLY A 323 12.47 14.95 6.73
CA GLY A 323 13.81 14.43 7.07
C GLY A 323 14.96 15.33 6.60
N GLY A 324 14.67 16.31 5.75
CA GLY A 324 15.65 17.29 5.25
C GLY A 324 15.78 18.51 6.16
N HIS A 325 16.96 19.12 6.15
CA HIS A 325 17.22 20.35 6.93
C HIS A 325 16.82 21.63 6.19
N GLN A 326 16.32 21.52 4.98
CA GLN A 326 16.05 22.66 4.09
C GLN A 326 14.59 23.13 4.13
N GLN A 327 13.76 22.47 4.92
CA GLN A 327 12.34 22.79 5.07
C GLN A 327 12.02 23.21 6.50
N ASP A 328 11.13 24.20 6.63
CA ASP A 328 10.52 24.61 7.90
C ASP A 328 9.40 23.63 8.29
N ASN A 329 8.84 23.84 9.49
CA ASN A 329 7.76 23.03 10.03
C ASN A 329 6.48 23.87 10.19
N PRO A 330 5.84 24.31 9.08
CA PRO A 330 4.61 25.10 9.17
C PRO A 330 3.47 24.26 9.76
N ARG A 331 2.61 24.93 10.53
CA ARG A 331 1.40 24.33 11.06
C ARG A 331 0.30 24.32 10.02
N PHE A 332 -0.52 23.30 10.05
CA PHE A 332 -1.65 23.14 9.14
C PHE A 332 -2.78 22.36 9.78
N ALA A 333 -3.95 22.45 9.16
CA ALA A 333 -5.07 21.56 9.36
C ALA A 333 -5.64 21.17 7.99
N GLU A 334 -6.03 19.93 7.84
CA GLU A 334 -6.66 19.44 6.62
C GLU A 334 -7.79 18.47 6.94
N GLY A 335 -8.76 18.39 6.04
CA GLY A 335 -9.84 17.44 6.11
C GLY A 335 -10.25 16.99 4.72
N THR A 336 -10.55 15.71 4.57
CA THR A 336 -11.01 15.10 3.33
C THR A 336 -12.23 14.23 3.59
N LEU A 337 -13.15 14.21 2.64
CA LEU A 337 -14.37 13.43 2.68
C LEU A 337 -14.57 12.72 1.36
N LYS A 338 -15.04 11.48 1.41
CA LYS A 338 -15.45 10.68 0.26
C LYS A 338 -16.77 10.00 0.59
N TYR A 339 -17.74 10.15 -0.27
CA TYR A 339 -19.07 9.58 -0.04
C TYR A 339 -19.58 8.84 -1.28
N GLY A 340 -20.02 7.60 -1.08
CA GLY A 340 -20.60 6.76 -2.12
C GLY A 340 -22.06 7.11 -2.38
N LEU A 341 -22.37 7.43 -3.62
CA LEU A 341 -23.73 7.68 -4.13
C LEU A 341 -24.28 6.47 -4.86
N PRO A 342 -25.61 6.42 -5.12
CA PRO A 342 -26.20 5.39 -5.97
C PRO A 342 -25.61 5.34 -7.38
N ALA A 343 -25.76 4.21 -8.08
CA ALA A 343 -25.27 3.96 -9.43
C ALA A 343 -23.75 4.01 -9.61
N GLY A 344 -22.99 3.70 -8.57
CA GLY A 344 -21.51 3.62 -8.62
C GLY A 344 -20.79 4.97 -8.62
N TRP A 345 -21.51 6.06 -8.37
CA TRP A 345 -20.92 7.37 -8.22
C TRP A 345 -20.29 7.56 -6.84
N THR A 346 -19.21 8.30 -6.80
CA THR A 346 -18.57 8.77 -5.58
C THR A 346 -18.28 10.26 -5.72
N VAL A 347 -18.63 11.04 -4.72
CA VAL A 347 -18.23 12.45 -4.62
C VAL A 347 -17.19 12.57 -3.51
N TYR A 348 -16.20 13.40 -3.73
CA TYR A 348 -15.15 13.62 -2.75
C TYR A 348 -14.63 15.04 -2.81
N GLY A 349 -13.97 15.45 -1.75
CA GLY A 349 -13.36 16.73 -1.67
C GLY A 349 -12.62 16.94 -0.36
N GLY A 350 -12.01 18.09 -0.21
CA GLY A 350 -11.29 18.45 0.98
C GLY A 350 -10.89 19.90 1.03
N ALA A 351 -10.38 20.27 2.19
CA ALA A 351 -9.85 21.62 2.45
C ALA A 351 -8.53 21.49 3.20
N TRP A 352 -7.62 22.38 2.87
CA TRP A 352 -6.32 22.53 3.51
C TRP A 352 -6.12 23.97 3.95
N ILE A 353 -5.80 24.20 5.21
CA ILE A 353 -5.63 25.53 5.78
C ILE A 353 -4.30 25.59 6.53
N ALA A 354 -3.49 26.56 6.17
CA ALA A 354 -2.24 26.89 6.82
C ALA A 354 -1.98 28.39 6.74
N GLU A 355 -0.99 28.89 7.44
CA GLU A 355 -0.67 30.32 7.43
C GLU A 355 -0.28 30.82 6.03
N ARG A 356 0.47 30.00 5.26
CA ARG A 356 0.98 30.34 3.93
C ARG A 356 0.32 29.57 2.80
N TYR A 357 -0.70 28.77 3.10
CA TYR A 357 -1.29 27.86 2.12
C TYR A 357 -2.77 27.62 2.39
N ARG A 358 -3.56 27.69 1.33
CA ARG A 358 -4.97 27.28 1.34
C ARG A 358 -5.27 26.53 0.06
N ALA A 359 -5.92 25.40 0.20
CA ALA A 359 -6.33 24.60 -0.94
C ALA A 359 -7.71 24.00 -0.71
N PHE A 360 -8.47 23.87 -1.80
CA PHE A 360 -9.77 23.22 -1.84
C PHE A 360 -9.78 22.22 -2.99
N ASN A 361 -10.30 21.04 -2.74
CA ASN A 361 -10.47 20.00 -3.73
C ASN A 361 -11.93 19.62 -3.86
N LEU A 362 -12.36 19.36 -5.09
CA LEU A 362 -13.65 18.78 -5.41
C LEU A 362 -13.46 17.76 -6.53
N GLY A 363 -14.04 16.59 -6.37
CA GLY A 363 -13.92 15.52 -7.34
C GLY A 363 -15.10 14.58 -7.35
N MET A 364 -15.15 13.77 -8.38
CA MET A 364 -16.11 12.70 -8.55
C MET A 364 -15.45 11.48 -9.18
N GLY A 365 -15.97 10.34 -8.83
CA GLY A 365 -15.58 9.07 -9.42
C GLY A 365 -16.81 8.25 -9.82
N LYS A 366 -16.60 7.33 -10.74
CA LYS A 366 -17.62 6.38 -11.15
C LYS A 366 -17.04 5.00 -11.37
N ASN A 367 -17.73 4.01 -10.83
CA ASN A 367 -17.52 2.62 -11.19
C ASN A 367 -18.40 2.29 -12.40
N MET A 368 -17.76 2.06 -13.54
CA MET A 368 -18.43 1.74 -14.81
C MET A 368 -18.55 0.22 -15.02
N GLY A 369 -18.40 -0.58 -13.97
CA GLY A 369 -18.48 -2.03 -14.04
C GLY A 369 -17.35 -2.62 -14.90
N TRP A 370 -17.71 -3.30 -15.98
CA TRP A 370 -16.73 -3.95 -16.87
C TRP A 370 -15.81 -2.96 -17.60
N LEU A 371 -16.18 -1.69 -17.73
CA LEU A 371 -15.36 -0.64 -18.31
C LEU A 371 -14.30 -0.10 -17.32
N GLY A 372 -14.35 -0.52 -16.06
CA GLY A 372 -13.42 -0.08 -15.03
C GLY A 372 -13.92 1.08 -14.17
N ALA A 373 -13.02 1.69 -13.45
CA ALA A 373 -13.29 2.79 -12.54
C ALA A 373 -12.52 4.04 -12.96
N VAL A 374 -13.16 5.20 -12.83
CA VAL A 374 -12.59 6.49 -13.22
C VAL A 374 -12.85 7.52 -12.12
N SER A 375 -11.91 8.42 -11.90
CA SER A 375 -12.11 9.60 -11.06
C SER A 375 -11.50 10.84 -11.70
N LEU A 376 -12.14 11.98 -11.46
CA LEU A 376 -11.72 13.30 -11.91
C LEU A 376 -11.81 14.26 -10.73
N ASP A 377 -10.80 15.08 -10.52
CA ASP A 377 -10.84 16.12 -9.51
C ASP A 377 -10.09 17.39 -9.92
N VAL A 378 -10.43 18.46 -9.26
CA VAL A 378 -9.76 19.75 -9.35
C VAL A 378 -9.39 20.25 -7.97
N THR A 379 -8.16 20.72 -7.83
CA THR A 379 -7.66 21.38 -6.62
C THR A 379 -7.29 22.80 -6.96
N ARG A 380 -7.82 23.74 -6.19
CA ARG A 380 -7.40 25.14 -6.25
C ARG A 380 -6.57 25.46 -5.03
N ALA A 381 -5.40 26.06 -5.24
CA ALA A 381 -4.46 26.36 -4.19
C ALA A 381 -3.95 27.80 -4.27
N ASN A 382 -3.91 28.47 -3.11
CA ASN A 382 -3.25 29.74 -2.89
C ASN A 382 -2.02 29.49 -2.02
N ALA A 383 -0.85 29.83 -2.53
CA ALA A 383 0.42 29.61 -1.86
C ALA A 383 1.23 30.90 -1.75
N ARG A 384 1.92 31.06 -0.60
CA ARG A 384 2.96 32.06 -0.42
C ARG A 384 4.29 31.33 -0.29
N LEU A 385 5.14 31.48 -1.29
CA LEU A 385 6.43 30.80 -1.35
C LEU A 385 7.46 31.46 -0.41
N PRO A 386 8.60 30.81 -0.16
CA PRO A 386 9.66 31.36 0.70
C PRO A 386 10.22 32.72 0.27
N ASP A 387 10.12 33.10 -1.00
CA ASP A 387 10.47 34.41 -1.53
C ASP A 387 9.39 35.50 -1.30
N GLU A 388 8.34 35.19 -0.54
CA GLU A 388 7.17 36.01 -0.26
C GLU A 388 6.25 36.24 -1.47
N SER A 389 6.50 35.62 -2.61
CA SER A 389 5.61 35.67 -3.78
C SER A 389 4.32 34.89 -3.51
N ARG A 390 3.21 35.44 -3.97
CA ARG A 390 1.89 34.81 -3.88
C ARG A 390 1.51 34.22 -5.22
N HIS A 391 1.01 32.99 -5.17
CA HIS A 391 0.59 32.25 -6.34
C HIS A 391 -0.79 31.64 -6.14
N ASP A 392 -1.57 31.63 -7.21
CA ASP A 392 -2.88 31.02 -7.30
C ASP A 392 -2.91 30.11 -8.52
N GLY A 393 -3.37 28.91 -8.36
CA GLY A 393 -3.40 27.95 -9.45
C GLY A 393 -4.33 26.78 -9.20
N GLN A 394 -4.53 25.98 -10.25
CA GLN A 394 -5.36 24.80 -10.23
C GLN A 394 -4.56 23.56 -10.68
N SER A 395 -4.94 22.42 -10.14
CA SER A 395 -4.47 21.10 -10.58
C SER A 395 -5.66 20.24 -10.93
N TYR A 396 -5.61 19.63 -12.10
CA TYR A 396 -6.63 18.72 -12.61
C TYR A 396 -6.05 17.31 -12.63
N ARG A 397 -6.78 16.34 -12.10
CA ARG A 397 -6.32 14.97 -12.00
C ARG A 397 -7.37 14.01 -12.57
N PHE A 398 -6.90 13.06 -13.36
CA PHE A 398 -7.67 11.95 -13.90
C PHE A 398 -7.01 10.64 -13.49
N LEU A 399 -7.79 9.70 -12.98
CA LEU A 399 -7.34 8.36 -12.61
C LEU A 399 -8.27 7.31 -13.19
N TYR A 400 -7.70 6.25 -13.72
CA TYR A 400 -8.43 5.13 -14.29
C TYR A 400 -7.79 3.81 -13.89
N ASN A 401 -8.61 2.83 -13.54
CA ASN A 401 -8.15 1.45 -13.41
C ASN A 401 -9.20 0.46 -13.94
N LYS A 402 -8.75 -0.72 -14.34
CA LYS A 402 -9.59 -1.80 -14.81
C LYS A 402 -8.91 -3.14 -14.62
N SER A 403 -9.65 -4.13 -14.14
CA SER A 403 -9.20 -5.51 -14.08
C SER A 403 -10.11 -6.38 -14.95
N LEU A 404 -9.54 -7.02 -15.96
CA LEU A 404 -10.20 -7.98 -16.84
C LEU A 404 -9.72 -9.38 -16.51
N THR A 405 -10.42 -10.07 -15.63
CA THR A 405 -10.08 -11.43 -15.21
C THR A 405 -10.18 -12.44 -16.33
N GLU A 406 -11.11 -12.25 -17.26
CA GLU A 406 -11.33 -13.15 -18.41
C GLU A 406 -10.16 -13.17 -19.39
N THR A 407 -9.55 -12.01 -19.64
CA THR A 407 -8.41 -11.87 -20.56
C THR A 407 -7.05 -11.85 -19.84
N GLY A 408 -7.05 -11.85 -18.51
CA GLY A 408 -5.84 -11.70 -17.71
C GLY A 408 -5.20 -10.32 -17.77
N THR A 409 -5.91 -9.33 -18.29
CA THR A 409 -5.43 -7.94 -18.38
C THR A 409 -5.76 -7.19 -17.09
N ASN A 410 -4.74 -6.58 -16.49
CA ASN A 410 -4.89 -5.74 -15.32
C ASN A 410 -4.29 -4.36 -15.61
N ILE A 411 -5.14 -3.36 -15.79
CA ILE A 411 -4.74 -1.96 -15.81
C ILE A 411 -4.81 -1.46 -14.38
N GLN A 412 -3.67 -1.50 -13.69
CA GLN A 412 -3.58 -1.11 -12.29
C GLN A 412 -3.84 0.38 -12.14
N LEU A 413 -3.28 1.20 -13.05
CA LEU A 413 -3.46 2.63 -13.06
C LEU A 413 -3.12 3.23 -14.41
N ILE A 414 -3.98 4.13 -14.89
CA ILE A 414 -3.65 5.17 -15.86
C ILE A 414 -4.00 6.49 -15.19
N GLY A 415 -2.99 7.31 -14.95
CA GLY A 415 -3.13 8.59 -14.29
C GLY A 415 -2.64 9.74 -15.15
N TYR A 416 -3.36 10.84 -15.10
CA TYR A 416 -2.94 12.10 -15.71
C TYR A 416 -3.20 13.24 -14.75
N ARG A 417 -2.23 14.13 -14.61
CA ARG A 417 -2.35 15.34 -13.82
C ARG A 417 -1.81 16.52 -14.61
N TYR A 418 -2.59 17.58 -14.68
CA TYR A 418 -2.18 18.86 -15.23
C TYR A 418 -2.31 19.94 -14.18
N SER A 419 -1.25 20.72 -13.97
CA SER A 419 -1.23 21.83 -13.02
C SER A 419 -0.90 23.12 -13.76
N THR A 420 -1.63 24.18 -13.47
CA THR A 420 -1.33 25.50 -13.99
C THR A 420 -0.02 26.03 -13.41
N ARG A 421 0.59 27.03 -14.04
CA ARG A 421 1.89 27.55 -13.63
C ARG A 421 1.94 28.09 -12.20
N GLY A 422 0.82 28.62 -11.71
CA GLY A 422 0.70 29.16 -10.36
C GLY A 422 0.34 28.12 -9.28
N TYR A 423 0.19 26.86 -9.64
CA TYR A 423 -0.14 25.81 -8.68
C TYR A 423 1.10 25.31 -7.95
N PHE A 424 1.05 25.34 -6.61
CA PHE A 424 2.06 24.77 -5.73
C PHE A 424 1.41 23.89 -4.66
N SER A 425 2.12 22.90 -4.18
CA SER A 425 1.69 22.08 -3.06
C SER A 425 2.01 22.75 -1.71
N PHE A 426 1.44 22.22 -0.63
CA PHE A 426 1.76 22.70 0.71
C PHE A 426 3.25 22.52 1.05
N ALA A 427 3.86 21.40 0.66
CA ALA A 427 5.26 21.14 0.88
C ALA A 427 6.17 22.19 0.21
N ASP A 428 5.77 22.74 -0.92
CA ASP A 428 6.52 23.81 -1.61
C ASP A 428 6.62 25.10 -0.78
N THR A 429 5.63 25.37 0.07
CA THR A 429 5.64 26.55 0.95
C THR A 429 6.55 26.38 2.16
N ALA A 430 6.95 25.17 2.46
CA ALA A 430 7.77 24.83 3.63
C ALA A 430 9.27 25.01 3.39
N TRP A 431 9.71 25.21 2.14
CA TRP A 431 11.13 25.40 1.84
C TRP A 431 11.68 26.65 2.50
N LYS A 432 12.89 26.55 3.05
CA LYS A 432 13.62 27.70 3.59
C LYS A 432 14.17 28.55 2.45
N LYS A 433 14.26 29.85 2.69
CA LYS A 433 15.03 30.73 1.79
C LYS A 433 16.47 30.19 1.71
N MET A 434 16.98 30.14 0.50
CA MET A 434 18.37 29.78 0.33
C MET A 434 19.27 30.84 0.98
N SER A 435 20.13 30.37 1.85
CA SER A 435 21.22 31.17 2.40
C SER A 435 22.54 30.48 2.12
N GLY A 436 23.42 31.17 1.43
CA GLY A 436 24.80 30.74 1.27
C GLY A 436 25.17 30.13 -0.08
N TYR A 437 26.46 29.94 -0.22
CA TYR A 437 27.11 29.42 -1.42
C TYR A 437 28.02 28.25 -1.02
N SER A 438 28.17 27.28 -1.91
CA SER A 438 29.20 26.25 -1.79
C SER A 438 30.43 26.65 -2.62
N VAL A 439 31.60 26.41 -2.08
CA VAL A 439 32.86 26.60 -2.78
C VAL A 439 33.31 25.23 -3.28
N LEU A 440 33.39 25.08 -4.59
CA LEU A 440 33.95 23.90 -5.23
C LEU A 440 35.35 24.26 -5.77
N THR A 441 36.35 23.45 -5.42
CA THR A 441 37.69 23.56 -6.00
C THR A 441 37.85 22.40 -6.97
N GLN A 442 37.87 22.70 -8.25
CA GLN A 442 38.12 21.72 -9.31
C GLN A 442 39.32 22.22 -10.12
N ASP A 443 40.38 21.39 -10.24
CA ASP A 443 41.60 21.69 -10.99
C ASP A 443 42.32 23.02 -10.57
N GLY A 444 42.24 23.34 -9.28
CA GLY A 444 42.83 24.58 -8.74
C GLY A 444 42.01 25.84 -8.97
N VAL A 445 40.85 25.71 -9.62
CA VAL A 445 39.92 26.82 -9.83
C VAL A 445 38.83 26.81 -8.77
N ILE A 446 38.70 27.91 -8.05
CA ILE A 446 37.64 28.12 -7.07
C ILE A 446 36.37 28.54 -7.79
N GLN A 447 35.34 27.68 -7.76
CA GLN A 447 34.01 28.00 -8.27
C GLN A 447 33.08 28.22 -7.08
N ILE A 448 32.48 29.40 -7.01
CA ILE A 448 31.44 29.71 -6.04
C ILE A 448 30.09 29.40 -6.70
N GLN A 449 29.42 28.38 -6.19
CA GLN A 449 28.08 28.01 -6.67
C GLN A 449 27.05 28.21 -5.55
N PRO A 450 25.84 28.70 -5.86
CA PRO A 450 24.77 28.72 -4.89
C PRO A 450 24.47 27.29 -4.44
N LYS A 451 24.21 27.08 -3.15
CA LYS A 451 23.72 25.79 -2.67
C LYS A 451 22.37 25.52 -3.32
N TYR A 452 22.33 24.53 -4.19
CA TYR A 452 21.09 24.08 -4.81
C TYR A 452 20.22 23.44 -3.73
N THR A 453 19.09 24.08 -3.46
CA THR A 453 17.97 23.50 -2.73
C THR A 453 16.84 23.26 -3.71
N ASP A 454 15.88 22.41 -3.39
CA ASP A 454 14.70 22.24 -4.22
C ASP A 454 13.89 23.54 -4.39
N TYR A 455 14.17 24.53 -3.58
CA TYR A 455 13.64 25.88 -3.73
C TYR A 455 13.92 26.48 -5.12
N TYR A 456 15.06 26.22 -5.72
CA TYR A 456 15.31 26.66 -7.10
C TYR A 456 14.44 25.96 -8.11
N ASN A 457 14.06 24.73 -7.85
CA ASN A 457 13.21 23.97 -8.74
C ASN A 457 11.77 24.48 -8.72
N LEU A 458 11.39 25.30 -7.75
CA LEU A 458 10.10 25.99 -7.73
C LEU A 458 9.92 26.99 -8.87
N ALA A 459 11.02 27.48 -9.46
CA ALA A 459 10.98 28.27 -10.69
C ALA A 459 10.48 27.46 -11.89
N TYR A 460 10.69 26.14 -11.84
CA TYR A 460 10.26 25.16 -12.85
C TYR A 460 9.27 24.21 -12.21
N ASN A 461 8.11 24.72 -11.82
CA ASN A 461 7.12 23.89 -11.15
C ASN A 461 6.47 22.87 -12.09
N LYS A 462 5.90 21.85 -11.52
CA LYS A 462 5.29 20.72 -12.23
C LYS A 462 4.15 21.17 -13.12
N ARG A 463 4.12 20.70 -14.35
CA ARG A 463 3.11 21.02 -15.35
C ARG A 463 2.20 19.83 -15.62
N GLY A 464 2.71 18.78 -16.22
CA GLY A 464 1.95 17.61 -16.63
C GLY A 464 2.62 16.33 -16.21
N ARG A 465 1.83 15.37 -15.75
CA ARG A 465 2.29 14.06 -15.36
C ARG A 465 1.39 12.99 -15.92
N VAL A 466 1.98 12.05 -16.64
CA VAL A 466 1.33 10.84 -17.12
C VAL A 466 1.93 9.66 -16.38
N GLN A 467 1.09 8.76 -15.93
CA GLN A 467 1.49 7.55 -15.22
C GLN A 467 0.70 6.35 -15.73
N VAL A 468 1.38 5.25 -16.00
CA VAL A 468 0.77 4.02 -16.50
C VAL A 468 1.36 2.83 -15.75
N SER A 469 0.50 1.90 -15.35
CA SER A 469 0.89 0.61 -14.80
C SER A 469 -0.08 -0.45 -15.30
N ILE A 470 0.39 -1.37 -16.13
CA ILE A 470 -0.41 -2.41 -16.79
C ILE A 470 0.32 -3.73 -16.68
N SER A 471 -0.42 -4.80 -16.38
CA SER A 471 0.07 -6.16 -16.48
C SER A 471 -0.89 -7.02 -17.31
N GLN A 472 -0.34 -7.94 -18.09
CA GLN A 472 -1.08 -8.89 -18.91
C GLN A 472 -0.58 -10.30 -18.61
N GLN A 473 -1.45 -11.17 -18.19
CA GLN A 473 -1.16 -12.58 -18.09
C GLN A 473 -1.35 -13.24 -19.47
N THR A 474 -0.30 -13.86 -19.98
CA THR A 474 -0.29 -14.56 -21.26
C THR A 474 -0.13 -16.07 -21.00
N GLY A 475 -1.23 -16.80 -20.99
CA GLY A 475 -1.23 -18.23 -20.62
C GLY A 475 -1.14 -18.44 -19.11
N GLU A 476 -0.83 -19.68 -18.70
CA GLU A 476 -0.84 -20.08 -17.29
C GLU A 476 0.40 -19.63 -16.51
N SER A 477 1.51 -19.39 -17.19
CA SER A 477 2.81 -19.19 -16.54
C SER A 477 3.62 -18.03 -17.08
N SER A 478 3.01 -17.15 -17.85
CA SER A 478 3.69 -16.01 -18.46
C SER A 478 2.98 -14.69 -18.14
N THR A 479 3.76 -13.65 -17.86
CA THR A 479 3.26 -12.31 -17.56
C THR A 479 4.06 -11.27 -18.32
N LEU A 480 3.36 -10.34 -18.97
CA LEU A 480 3.90 -9.13 -19.56
C LEU A 480 3.51 -7.94 -18.68
N TYR A 481 4.44 -7.06 -18.35
CA TYR A 481 4.14 -5.84 -17.63
C TYR A 481 4.75 -4.60 -18.28
N LEU A 482 4.07 -3.48 -18.08
CA LEU A 482 4.49 -2.15 -18.47
C LEU A 482 4.20 -1.18 -17.33
N SER A 483 5.21 -0.43 -16.89
CA SER A 483 5.08 0.60 -15.88
C SER A 483 5.90 1.81 -16.30
N GLY A 484 5.32 3.00 -16.20
CA GLY A 484 6.06 4.19 -16.58
C GLY A 484 5.41 5.48 -16.13
N SER A 485 6.20 6.55 -16.16
CA SER A 485 5.77 7.89 -15.86
C SER A 485 6.52 8.93 -16.68
N HIS A 486 5.87 10.03 -16.94
CA HIS A 486 6.41 11.19 -17.63
C HIS A 486 5.99 12.45 -16.90
N GLN A 487 6.93 13.25 -16.43
CA GLN A 487 6.69 14.54 -15.76
C GLN A 487 7.30 15.66 -16.58
N SER A 488 6.50 16.64 -16.98
CA SER A 488 6.93 17.89 -17.59
C SER A 488 6.88 19.05 -16.59
N TYR A 489 7.60 20.11 -16.89
CA TYR A 489 7.74 21.29 -16.03
C TYR A 489 7.45 22.56 -16.80
N TRP A 490 6.96 23.58 -16.11
CA TRP A 490 6.85 24.93 -16.63
C TRP A 490 8.23 25.58 -16.77
N GLY A 491 8.43 26.35 -17.83
CA GLY A 491 9.64 27.16 -18.03
C GLY A 491 10.86 26.41 -18.55
N THR A 492 10.75 25.10 -18.78
CA THR A 492 11.80 24.26 -19.35
C THR A 492 11.20 23.14 -20.19
N ASP A 493 11.96 22.62 -21.13
CA ASP A 493 11.64 21.43 -21.92
C ASP A 493 12.17 20.13 -21.29
N ARG A 494 12.87 20.23 -20.17
CA ARG A 494 13.38 19.07 -19.42
C ARG A 494 12.23 18.27 -18.83
N THR A 495 12.39 16.95 -18.79
CA THR A 495 11.38 16.01 -18.32
C THR A 495 12.00 14.91 -17.47
N ASP A 496 11.23 14.43 -16.49
CA ASP A 496 11.50 13.15 -15.84
C ASP A 496 10.78 12.06 -16.60
N ARG A 497 11.49 10.99 -16.96
CA ARG A 497 10.93 9.83 -17.64
C ARG A 497 11.37 8.55 -16.96
N GLN A 498 10.45 7.65 -16.79
CA GLN A 498 10.73 6.31 -16.32
C GLN A 498 9.87 5.31 -17.08
N LEU A 499 10.47 4.24 -17.56
CA LEU A 499 9.78 3.15 -18.21
C LEU A 499 10.41 1.83 -17.76
N ASN A 500 9.58 0.90 -17.32
CA ASN A 500 9.95 -0.48 -17.08
C ASN A 500 8.98 -1.38 -17.85
N ALA A 501 9.51 -2.25 -18.67
CA ALA A 501 8.74 -3.24 -19.39
C ALA A 501 9.40 -4.60 -19.22
N GLY A 502 8.63 -5.65 -19.09
CA GLY A 502 9.20 -6.97 -18.92
C GLY A 502 8.24 -8.08 -19.31
N PHE A 503 8.84 -9.18 -19.70
CA PHE A 503 8.15 -10.42 -19.97
C PHE A 503 8.80 -11.53 -19.15
N ASN A 504 8.00 -12.21 -18.33
CA ASN A 504 8.42 -13.31 -17.49
C ASN A 504 7.65 -14.56 -17.89
N SER A 505 8.34 -15.67 -18.03
CA SER A 505 7.73 -16.95 -18.37
C SER A 505 8.40 -18.09 -17.62
N SER A 506 7.62 -19.11 -17.30
CA SER A 506 8.12 -20.35 -16.74
C SER A 506 7.50 -21.53 -17.50
N VAL A 507 8.32 -22.32 -18.14
CA VAL A 507 7.92 -23.51 -18.91
C VAL A 507 8.75 -24.69 -18.45
N ASN A 508 8.09 -25.76 -18.01
CA ASN A 508 8.75 -26.99 -17.52
C ASN A 508 9.84 -26.69 -16.46
N ASP A 509 9.52 -25.89 -15.47
CA ASP A 509 10.40 -25.45 -14.38
C ASP A 509 11.57 -24.56 -14.81
N ILE A 510 11.72 -24.26 -16.08
CA ILE A 510 12.71 -23.30 -16.59
C ILE A 510 12.07 -21.90 -16.61
N SER A 511 12.63 -21.00 -15.84
CA SER A 511 12.18 -19.61 -15.79
C SER A 511 13.08 -18.73 -16.63
N TRP A 512 12.50 -17.87 -17.44
CA TRP A 512 13.22 -16.87 -18.19
C TRP A 512 12.51 -15.54 -18.19
N SER A 513 13.24 -14.46 -18.29
CA SER A 513 12.70 -13.12 -18.34
C SER A 513 13.49 -12.21 -19.27
N LEU A 514 12.78 -11.30 -19.91
CA LEU A 514 13.33 -10.21 -20.68
C LEU A 514 12.79 -8.91 -20.11
N ASN A 515 13.67 -8.01 -19.68
CA ASN A 515 13.28 -6.77 -19.03
C ASN A 515 14.00 -5.58 -19.65
N TYR A 516 13.30 -4.48 -19.79
CA TYR A 516 13.81 -3.22 -20.27
C TYR A 516 13.52 -2.11 -19.27
N SER A 517 14.51 -1.28 -18.99
CA SER A 517 14.39 -0.11 -18.13
C SER A 517 14.96 1.12 -18.81
N LEU A 518 14.21 2.20 -18.77
CA LEU A 518 14.63 3.52 -19.19
C LEU A 518 14.39 4.50 -18.08
N SER A 519 15.38 5.29 -17.69
CA SER A 519 15.25 6.34 -16.70
C SER A 519 15.96 7.61 -17.14
N ARG A 520 15.29 8.74 -16.94
CA ARG A 520 15.83 10.09 -17.16
C ARG A 520 15.32 11.01 -16.07
N ASN A 521 16.23 11.75 -15.49
CA ASN A 521 15.90 12.83 -14.55
C ASN A 521 16.07 14.18 -15.27
N ALA A 522 15.15 15.10 -15.08
CA ALA A 522 15.18 16.44 -15.70
C ALA A 522 16.46 17.22 -15.39
N TRP A 523 17.06 16.97 -14.24
CA TRP A 523 18.23 17.68 -13.74
C TRP A 523 19.56 16.95 -13.99
N GLN A 524 19.51 15.79 -14.65
CA GLN A 524 20.65 15.02 -15.11
C GLN A 524 20.70 15.00 -16.64
N HIS A 525 21.91 15.01 -17.21
CA HIS A 525 22.07 15.07 -18.68
C HIS A 525 22.00 13.71 -19.35
N GLU A 526 22.01 12.62 -18.59
CA GLU A 526 22.10 11.28 -19.15
C GLU A 526 20.76 10.55 -19.06
N THR A 527 20.47 9.75 -20.11
CA THR A 527 19.37 8.81 -20.12
C THR A 527 19.95 7.40 -19.98
N ASP A 528 19.57 6.70 -18.95
CA ASP A 528 19.98 5.32 -18.73
C ASP A 528 19.00 4.36 -19.40
N ARG A 529 19.52 3.44 -20.19
CA ARG A 529 18.77 2.36 -20.83
C ARG A 529 19.42 1.03 -20.51
N ILE A 530 18.62 0.09 -20.03
CA ILE A 530 19.11 -1.22 -19.62
C ILE A 530 18.19 -2.28 -20.21
N LEU A 531 18.78 -3.27 -20.89
CA LEU A 531 18.10 -4.49 -21.32
C LEU A 531 18.71 -5.67 -20.59
N SER A 532 17.90 -6.48 -19.93
CA SER A 532 18.35 -7.65 -19.19
C SER A 532 17.62 -8.89 -19.66
N PHE A 533 18.37 -9.96 -19.87
CA PHE A 533 17.88 -11.29 -20.15
C PHE A 533 18.38 -12.26 -19.09
N ASP A 534 17.46 -12.99 -18.47
CA ASP A 534 17.76 -13.93 -17.40
C ASP A 534 17.12 -15.28 -17.68
N VAL A 535 17.86 -16.35 -17.41
CA VAL A 535 17.36 -17.73 -17.46
C VAL A 535 17.79 -18.45 -16.19
N SER A 536 16.85 -19.14 -15.56
CA SER A 536 17.09 -19.99 -14.40
C SER A 536 16.59 -21.39 -14.67
N ILE A 537 17.47 -22.35 -14.51
CA ILE A 537 17.18 -23.78 -14.74
C ILE A 537 17.43 -24.54 -13.44
N PRO A 538 16.40 -25.10 -12.78
CA PRO A 538 16.62 -25.94 -11.61
C PRO A 538 17.18 -27.29 -12.02
N PHE A 539 18.13 -27.80 -11.27
CA PHE A 539 18.69 -29.15 -11.55
C PHE A 539 17.68 -30.25 -11.33
N SER A 540 16.64 -29.99 -10.54
CA SER A 540 15.50 -30.90 -10.39
C SER A 540 14.79 -31.22 -11.71
N HIS A 541 14.93 -30.39 -12.73
CA HIS A 541 14.38 -30.60 -14.07
C HIS A 541 14.88 -31.90 -14.72
N TRP A 542 16.14 -32.26 -14.44
CA TRP A 542 16.77 -33.48 -14.97
C TRP A 542 16.81 -34.66 -13.98
N MET A 543 16.26 -34.47 -12.78
CA MET A 543 16.26 -35.46 -11.73
C MET A 543 14.89 -36.15 -11.62
N ARG A 544 14.90 -37.41 -11.18
CA ARG A 544 13.65 -38.11 -10.84
C ARG A 544 12.97 -37.42 -9.65
N SER A 545 11.64 -37.44 -9.62
CA SER A 545 10.84 -36.81 -8.57
C SER A 545 11.11 -37.36 -7.16
N ASP A 546 11.62 -38.60 -7.06
CA ASP A 546 11.96 -39.30 -5.83
C ASP A 546 13.43 -39.14 -5.40
N SER A 547 14.22 -38.37 -6.12
CA SER A 547 15.63 -38.13 -5.80
C SER A 547 15.80 -37.43 -4.45
N THR A 548 16.63 -37.99 -3.58
CA THR A 548 17.04 -37.41 -2.29
C THR A 548 18.35 -36.63 -2.38
N SER A 549 18.89 -36.46 -3.58
CA SER A 549 20.14 -35.75 -3.81
C SER A 549 20.05 -34.26 -3.36
N ALA A 550 21.11 -33.77 -2.73
CA ALA A 550 21.24 -32.35 -2.35
C ALA A 550 21.18 -31.41 -3.56
N TRP A 551 21.53 -31.89 -4.75
CA TRP A 551 21.46 -31.15 -6.00
C TRP A 551 20.03 -30.82 -6.46
N ARG A 552 19.01 -31.47 -5.88
CA ARG A 552 17.61 -31.19 -6.21
C ARG A 552 17.22 -29.73 -5.95
N ASN A 553 17.83 -29.10 -4.95
CA ASN A 553 17.56 -27.72 -4.56
C ASN A 553 18.52 -26.72 -5.21
N ALA A 554 19.42 -27.18 -6.07
CA ALA A 554 20.34 -26.32 -6.78
C ALA A 554 19.76 -25.88 -8.13
N SER A 555 20.12 -24.69 -8.58
CA SER A 555 19.75 -24.14 -9.88
C SER A 555 20.94 -23.48 -10.56
N ALA A 556 20.96 -23.52 -11.87
CA ALA A 556 21.88 -22.72 -12.69
C ALA A 556 21.16 -21.48 -13.20
N ARG A 557 21.81 -20.33 -13.09
CA ARG A 557 21.29 -19.07 -13.59
C ARG A 557 22.27 -18.45 -14.56
N TYR A 558 21.75 -18.00 -15.70
CA TYR A 558 22.46 -17.16 -16.64
C TYR A 558 21.80 -15.80 -16.71
N SER A 559 22.58 -14.73 -16.63
CA SER A 559 22.10 -13.36 -16.71
C SER A 559 22.99 -12.56 -17.63
N GLN A 560 22.39 -11.83 -18.54
CA GLN A 560 23.09 -10.91 -19.44
C GLN A 560 22.40 -9.55 -19.41
N THR A 561 23.19 -8.50 -19.19
CA THR A 561 22.71 -7.13 -19.15
C THR A 561 23.42 -6.30 -20.20
N LEU A 562 22.66 -5.58 -21.01
CA LEU A 562 23.15 -4.63 -22.00
C LEU A 562 22.78 -3.22 -21.55
N GLU A 563 23.74 -2.32 -21.59
CA GLU A 563 23.57 -0.93 -21.18
C GLU A 563 23.85 0.03 -22.31
N ALA A 564 23.09 1.10 -22.40
CA ALA A 564 23.35 2.22 -23.27
C ALA A 564 23.19 3.52 -22.47
N HIS A 565 24.27 4.31 -22.42
CA HIS A 565 24.26 5.67 -21.92
C HIS A 565 24.17 6.62 -23.10
N GLY A 566 23.08 7.36 -23.22
CA GLY A 566 22.90 8.37 -24.25
C GLY A 566 22.92 9.76 -23.66
N GLN A 567 23.80 10.63 -24.17
CA GLN A 567 23.63 12.08 -23.96
C GLN A 567 22.33 12.49 -24.65
N ALA A 568 21.48 13.21 -23.94
CA ALA A 568 20.30 13.79 -24.54
C ALA A 568 20.77 14.76 -25.64
N ALA A 569 20.42 14.46 -26.88
CA ALA A 569 20.47 15.49 -27.91
C ALA A 569 19.55 16.61 -27.47
N SER A 570 20.11 17.79 -27.28
CA SER A 570 19.42 19.04 -26.95
C SER A 570 18.40 19.40 -28.03
#